data_a0aaed084dd40743203ad0fc9f2256a0
#
_entry.id   a0aaed084dd40743203ad0fc9f2256a0
#
_cell.length_a   1.000
_cell.length_b   1.000
_cell.length_c   1.000
_cell.angle_alpha   90.00
_cell.angle_beta   90.00
_cell.angle_gamma   90.00
#
_symmetry.space_group_name_H-M   'P 1'
#
loop_
_entity.id
_entity.type
_entity.pdbx_description
1 polymer ?
#
loop_
_entity_poly.entity_id
_entity_poly.type
_entity_poly.pdbx_seq_one_letter_code
_entity_poly.pdbx_strand_id
1 'polypeptide(L)'
;MSIEFIKPNADGSDLKIGIVSARFNDWACDAMFASCYEELKAHGVKDENIVVTTVPGALEIPGALVMLYEGYPDLDALVAIGCVIRGETYHFELVANE
;
A
#
# COMPACT_ATOMS: atom_id res chain seq x y z
N MET A 1 6.63 -24.81 28.52
CA MET A 1 5.94 -23.85 27.63
C MET A 1 6.68 -23.77 26.34
N SER A 2 5.96 -23.89 25.25
CA SER A 2 6.55 -23.75 23.91
C SER A 2 6.14 -22.42 23.29
N ILE A 3 7.08 -21.80 22.59
CA ILE A 3 6.86 -20.56 21.87
C ILE A 3 6.91 -20.89 20.39
N GLU A 4 5.88 -20.48 19.67
CA GLU A 4 5.85 -20.64 18.23
C GLU A 4 6.55 -19.45 17.56
N PHE A 5 7.54 -19.74 16.73
CA PHE A 5 8.22 -18.74 15.92
C PHE A 5 7.82 -18.93 14.45
N ILE A 6 7.22 -17.90 13.88
CA ILE A 6 6.85 -17.92 12.47
C ILE A 6 8.09 -17.54 11.66
N LYS A 7 8.50 -18.43 10.78
CA LYS A 7 9.66 -18.17 9.91
C LYS A 7 9.26 -17.24 8.78
N PRO A 8 10.11 -16.26 8.42
CA PRO A 8 9.89 -15.46 7.23
C PRO A 8 9.80 -16.34 5.99
N ASN A 9 8.89 -16.00 5.11
CA ASN A 9 8.74 -16.69 3.83
C ASN A 9 8.67 -15.63 2.72
N ALA A 10 9.64 -15.64 1.82
CA ALA A 10 9.74 -14.68 0.73
C ALA A 10 8.96 -15.10 -0.52
N ASP A 11 8.28 -16.25 -0.50
CA ASP A 11 7.49 -16.72 -1.62
C ASP A 11 6.09 -16.11 -1.57
N GLY A 12 5.81 -15.20 -2.52
CA GLY A 12 4.51 -14.55 -2.65
C GLY A 12 3.64 -15.10 -3.76
N SER A 13 3.98 -16.27 -4.31
CA SER A 13 3.31 -16.80 -5.52
C SER A 13 1.79 -17.01 -5.36
N ASP A 14 1.32 -17.24 -4.14
CA ASP A 14 -0.10 -17.45 -3.86
C ASP A 14 -0.78 -16.26 -3.19
N LEU A 15 -0.05 -15.15 -3.00
CA LEU A 15 -0.58 -13.99 -2.30
C LEU A 15 -1.38 -13.07 -3.21
N LYS A 16 -2.45 -12.52 -2.66
CA LYS A 16 -3.27 -11.48 -3.29
C LYS A 16 -3.07 -10.18 -2.53
N ILE A 17 -2.67 -9.14 -3.23
CA ILE A 17 -2.25 -7.87 -2.64
C ILE A 17 -3.10 -6.73 -3.17
N GLY A 18 -3.60 -5.89 -2.27
CA GLY A 18 -4.26 -4.64 -2.62
C GLY A 18 -3.33 -3.46 -2.35
N ILE A 19 -3.27 -2.52 -3.27
CA ILE A 19 -2.43 -1.33 -3.13
C ILE A 19 -3.30 -0.09 -3.27
N VAL A 20 -3.19 0.82 -2.30
CA VAL A 20 -3.78 2.16 -2.38
C VAL A 20 -2.64 3.16 -2.48
N SER A 21 -2.61 3.94 -3.55
CA SER A 21 -1.57 4.93 -3.79
C SER A 21 -2.17 6.31 -3.92
N ALA A 22 -1.63 7.28 -3.16
CA ALA A 22 -2.02 8.66 -3.28
C ALA A 22 -1.44 9.27 -4.55
N ARG A 23 -2.22 10.17 -5.20
CA ARG A 23 -1.78 10.89 -6.40
C ARG A 23 -1.10 12.21 -6.09
N PHE A 24 -1.24 12.70 -4.87
CA PHE A 24 -0.57 13.94 -4.46
C PHE A 24 0.94 13.74 -4.53
N ASN A 25 1.63 14.65 -5.22
CA ASN A 25 3.08 14.53 -5.44
C ASN A 25 3.43 13.29 -6.27
N ASP A 26 2.90 13.22 -7.46
CA ASP A 26 2.91 12.05 -8.33
C ASP A 26 4.29 11.40 -8.51
N TRP A 27 5.35 12.22 -8.68
CA TRP A 27 6.67 11.66 -8.94
C TRP A 27 7.18 10.79 -7.78
N ALA A 28 6.91 11.18 -6.52
CA ALA A 28 7.35 10.42 -5.36
C ALA A 28 6.49 9.17 -5.18
N CYS A 29 5.18 9.30 -5.34
CA CYS A 29 4.26 8.17 -5.21
C CYS A 29 4.47 7.17 -6.34
N ASP A 30 4.72 7.65 -7.56
CA ASP A 30 5.01 6.76 -8.69
C ASP A 30 6.30 5.98 -8.48
N ALA A 31 7.34 6.61 -7.94
CA ALA A 31 8.60 5.92 -7.63
C ALA A 31 8.41 4.86 -6.55
N MET A 32 7.65 5.17 -5.51
CA MET A 32 7.34 4.20 -4.46
C MET A 32 6.48 3.04 -4.98
N PHE A 33 5.51 3.35 -5.84
CA PHE A 33 4.68 2.31 -6.45
C PHE A 33 5.53 1.38 -7.31
N ALA A 34 6.40 1.95 -8.15
CA ALA A 34 7.27 1.15 -9.02
C ALA A 34 8.16 0.22 -8.21
N SER A 35 8.76 0.72 -7.12
CA SER A 35 9.59 -0.11 -6.23
C SER A 35 8.77 -1.20 -5.55
N CYS A 36 7.57 -0.88 -5.09
CA CYS A 36 6.66 -1.85 -4.49
C CYS A 36 6.30 -2.96 -5.49
N TYR A 37 5.92 -2.57 -6.69
CA TYR A 37 5.56 -3.53 -7.74
C TYR A 37 6.72 -4.44 -8.10
N GLU A 38 7.91 -3.88 -8.29
CA GLU A 38 9.11 -4.67 -8.60
C GLU A 38 9.42 -5.67 -7.49
N GLU A 39 9.29 -5.25 -6.24
CA GLU A 39 9.55 -6.12 -5.10
C GLU A 39 8.53 -7.26 -5.02
N LEU A 40 7.25 -6.96 -5.24
CA LEU A 40 6.21 -7.99 -5.29
C LEU A 40 6.48 -9.00 -6.39
N LYS A 41 6.87 -8.53 -7.58
CA LYS A 41 7.21 -9.41 -8.69
C LYS A 41 8.43 -10.26 -8.40
N ALA A 42 9.43 -9.68 -7.74
CA ALA A 42 10.64 -10.41 -7.36
C ALA A 42 10.36 -11.57 -6.41
N HIS A 43 9.29 -11.45 -5.60
CA HIS A 43 8.86 -12.51 -4.69
C HIS A 43 7.75 -13.39 -5.26
N GLY A 44 7.45 -13.26 -6.53
CA GLY A 44 6.58 -14.20 -7.25
C GLY A 44 5.09 -13.82 -7.24
N VAL A 45 4.71 -12.65 -6.73
CA VAL A 45 3.32 -12.21 -6.78
C VAL A 45 2.90 -12.00 -8.24
N LYS A 46 1.79 -12.58 -8.65
CA LYS A 46 1.30 -12.49 -10.02
C LYS A 46 0.52 -11.21 -10.24
N ASP A 47 0.63 -10.62 -11.44
CA ASP A 47 -0.11 -9.40 -11.78
C ASP A 47 -1.62 -9.55 -11.55
N GLU A 48 -2.18 -10.69 -11.88
CA GLU A 48 -3.61 -10.96 -11.70
C GLU A 48 -4.05 -10.96 -10.23
N ASN A 49 -3.09 -11.03 -9.31
CA ASN A 49 -3.32 -11.01 -7.87
C ASN A 49 -3.01 -9.66 -7.24
N ILE A 50 -2.78 -8.63 -8.04
CA ILE A 50 -2.51 -7.28 -7.56
C ILE A 50 -3.67 -6.37 -7.96
N VAL A 51 -4.32 -5.75 -6.97
CA VAL A 51 -5.40 -4.77 -7.19
C VAL A 51 -4.89 -3.42 -6.75
N VAL A 52 -4.96 -2.43 -7.63
CA VAL A 52 -4.45 -1.07 -7.33
C VAL A 52 -5.59 -0.07 -7.44
N THR A 53 -5.71 0.80 -6.46
CA THR A 53 -6.56 1.98 -6.55
C THR A 53 -5.76 3.22 -6.17
N THR A 54 -6.10 4.35 -6.75
CA THR A 54 -5.45 5.62 -6.43
C THR A 54 -6.43 6.57 -5.79
N VAL A 55 -5.91 7.44 -4.94
CA VAL A 55 -6.69 8.46 -4.22
C VAL A 55 -6.02 9.83 -4.37
N PRO A 56 -6.77 10.94 -4.21
CA PRO A 56 -6.19 12.27 -4.41
C PRO A 56 -5.06 12.61 -3.44
N GLY A 57 -5.15 12.18 -2.18
CA GLY A 57 -4.14 12.51 -1.17
C GLY A 57 -4.09 11.48 -0.06
N ALA A 58 -3.14 11.66 0.87
CA ALA A 58 -2.91 10.69 1.94
C ALA A 58 -4.09 10.56 2.91
N LEU A 59 -4.89 11.62 3.10
CA LEU A 59 -6.05 11.58 4.00
C LEU A 59 -7.15 10.63 3.51
N GLU A 60 -7.20 10.35 2.21
CA GLU A 60 -8.20 9.46 1.64
C GLU A 60 -7.78 7.98 1.68
N ILE A 61 -6.55 7.69 2.07
CA ILE A 61 -6.03 6.31 2.08
C ILE A 61 -6.78 5.40 3.05
N PRO A 62 -7.05 5.80 4.30
CA PRO A 62 -7.75 4.88 5.22
C PRO A 62 -9.12 4.45 4.70
N GLY A 63 -9.90 5.38 4.16
CA GLY A 63 -11.21 5.06 3.60
C GLY A 63 -11.11 4.12 2.39
N ALA A 64 -10.14 4.35 1.53
CA ALA A 64 -9.91 3.51 0.35
C ALA A 64 -9.46 2.10 0.74
N LEU A 65 -8.65 1.96 1.79
CA LEU A 65 -8.25 0.65 2.30
C LEU A 65 -9.46 -0.15 2.80
N VAL A 66 -10.38 0.49 3.51
CA VAL A 66 -11.60 -0.16 3.96
C VAL A 66 -12.45 -0.62 2.77
N MET A 67 -12.63 0.24 1.79
CA MET A 67 -13.40 -0.09 0.59
C MET A 67 -12.77 -1.24 -0.18
N LEU A 68 -11.46 -1.25 -0.29
CA LEU A 68 -10.73 -2.30 -0.97
C LEU A 68 -10.88 -3.64 -0.23
N TYR A 69 -10.74 -3.61 1.08
CA TYR A 69 -10.93 -4.79 1.92
C TYR A 69 -12.34 -5.37 1.79
N GLU A 70 -13.36 -4.51 1.79
CA GLU A 70 -14.75 -4.94 1.67
C GLU A 70 -15.07 -5.47 0.26
N GLY A 71 -14.48 -4.86 -0.78
CA GLY A 71 -14.73 -5.26 -2.16
C GLY A 71 -13.96 -6.51 -2.59
N TYR A 72 -12.84 -6.78 -1.92
CA TYR A 72 -11.95 -7.91 -2.24
C TYR A 72 -11.59 -8.65 -0.96
N PRO A 73 -12.54 -9.42 -0.39
CA PRO A 73 -12.32 -10.04 0.93
C PRO A 73 -11.25 -11.13 0.97
N ASP A 74 -10.80 -11.60 -0.18
CA ASP A 74 -9.75 -12.60 -0.27
C ASP A 74 -8.33 -12.03 -0.44
N LEU A 75 -8.17 -10.71 -0.31
CA LEU A 75 -6.84 -10.10 -0.26
C LEU A 75 -6.08 -10.55 1.00
N ASP A 76 -4.83 -10.91 0.83
CA ASP A 76 -3.98 -11.35 1.92
C ASP A 76 -3.31 -10.18 2.65
N ALA A 77 -3.07 -9.09 1.94
CA ALA A 77 -2.45 -7.91 2.52
C ALA A 77 -2.84 -6.65 1.76
N LEU A 78 -2.71 -5.51 2.43
CA LEU A 78 -2.94 -4.19 1.86
C LEU A 78 -1.68 -3.36 2.02
N VAL A 79 -1.34 -2.61 0.98
CA VAL A 79 -0.21 -1.69 0.98
C VAL A 79 -0.73 -0.28 0.74
N ALA A 80 -0.31 0.66 1.57
CA ALA A 80 -0.65 2.07 1.43
C ALA A 80 0.59 2.86 1.02
N ILE A 81 0.48 3.63 -0.05
CA ILE A 81 1.57 4.46 -0.54
C ILE A 81 1.10 5.92 -0.51
N GLY A 82 1.80 6.74 0.27
CA GLY A 82 1.48 8.14 0.38
C GLY A 82 2.74 8.97 0.62
N CYS A 83 2.64 10.26 0.31
CA CYS A 83 3.71 11.19 0.52
C CYS A 83 3.15 12.47 1.13
N VAL A 84 3.76 12.91 2.22
CA VAL A 84 3.42 14.17 2.89
C VAL A 84 4.66 15.06 2.88
N ILE A 85 4.52 16.24 2.28
CA ILE A 85 5.63 17.17 2.16
C ILE A 85 5.35 18.38 3.04
N ARG A 86 6.33 18.76 3.86
CA ARG A 86 6.25 19.96 4.67
C ARG A 86 6.39 21.19 3.78
N GLY A 87 5.30 21.94 3.69
CA GLY A 87 5.25 23.21 2.97
C GLY A 87 4.99 24.35 3.92
N GLU A 88 4.60 25.50 3.38
CA GLU A 88 4.24 26.68 4.15
C GLU A 88 2.82 26.62 4.70
N THR A 89 2.05 25.62 4.31
CA THR A 89 0.65 25.50 4.71
C THR A 89 0.49 24.59 5.91
N TYR A 90 -0.64 24.75 6.60
CA TYR A 90 -1.02 23.90 7.71
C TYR A 90 -1.34 22.46 7.28
N HIS A 91 -1.52 22.24 5.99
CA HIS A 91 -1.91 20.94 5.45
C HIS A 91 -0.95 19.82 5.86
N PHE A 92 0.35 20.08 5.84
CA PHE A 92 1.33 19.09 6.25
C PHE A 92 1.06 18.58 7.68
N GLU A 93 0.82 19.50 8.61
CA GLU A 93 0.63 19.13 10.01
C GLU A 93 -0.66 18.33 10.20
N LEU A 94 -1.72 18.66 9.47
CA LEU A 94 -2.98 17.92 9.50
C LEU A 94 -2.80 16.50 9.00
N VAL A 95 -2.13 16.33 7.89
CA VAL A 95 -1.93 15.00 7.29
C VAL A 95 -0.95 14.17 8.10
N ALA A 96 0.14 14.77 8.56
CA ALA A 96 1.17 14.05 9.29
C ALA A 96 0.71 13.57 10.67
N ASN A 97 -0.29 14.22 11.26
CA ASN A 97 -0.81 13.85 12.57
C ASN A 97 -1.98 12.88 12.53
N GLU A 98 -2.43 12.48 11.35
CA GLU A 98 -3.45 11.45 11.22
C GLU A 98 -2.83 10.06 11.37
#